data_eb23c17f7a87239a915fb86e3574961c
#
_entry.id   eb23c17f7a87239a915fb86e3574961c
#
_cell.length_a   1.000
_cell.length_b   1.000
_cell.length_c   1.000
_cell.angle_alpha   90.00
_cell.angle_beta   90.00
_cell.angle_gamma   90.00
#
_symmetry.space_group_name_H-M   'P 1'
#
loop_
_entity.id
_entity.type
_entity.pdbx_description
1 polymer ?
#
loop_
_entity_poly.entity_id
_entity_poly.type
_entity_poly.pdbx_seq_one_letter_code
_entity_poly.pdbx_strand_id
1 'polypeptide(L)'
;MDPFSHFLLGYLLGFGIWGPNGLQYVVAAAVAGGLPDADVALFPLARRFPLLRHRGISHSILGVTILAGVGTIVVPWALGLAFGTAFATGAPWAYFLSLEVGGLSHVLLDAMDHWSVPIFAPFLDREYGFDADRIANFGAMSFTVVAYATMLYERGRAPLWMWELTAWILLAAVVAFFAIRLGTRWWVEGPRKRGHYTSVIPQVNPFAFLLYTEESIAPGLLEMRFARYDLLRGRLHSGGSVQGHVDDSVERHVQSATDAIGASYAAALKKSWFLNETNRFAKARRTENGFEVFWYSLELTFWGRAAGVLASVEPLSGNITVRTAWRNPNRFGR
;
A
#
# COMPACT_ATOMS: atom_id res chain seq x y z
N MET A 1 -1.05 -2.95 2.43
CA MET A 1 -0.19 -3.79 3.33
C MET A 1 0.37 -4.99 2.57
N ASP A 2 1.08 -5.93 3.25
CA ASP A 2 1.53 -7.16 2.58
C ASP A 2 0.36 -8.13 2.36
N PRO A 3 0.36 -8.92 1.27
CA PRO A 3 -0.77 -9.80 0.93
C PRO A 3 -1.07 -10.86 2.00
N PHE A 4 -0.06 -11.33 2.74
CA PHE A 4 -0.25 -12.36 3.77
C PHE A 4 -1.07 -11.85 4.95
N SER A 5 -0.89 -10.59 5.34
CA SER A 5 -1.69 -9.94 6.40
C SER A 5 -3.16 -9.82 6.00
N HIS A 6 -3.44 -9.55 4.73
CA HIS A 6 -4.81 -9.52 4.19
C HIS A 6 -5.48 -10.90 4.25
N PHE A 7 -4.77 -11.94 3.81
CA PHE A 7 -5.26 -13.32 3.94
C PHE A 7 -5.51 -13.71 5.40
N LEU A 8 -4.59 -13.38 6.31
CA LEU A 8 -4.73 -13.71 7.73
C LEU A 8 -5.96 -13.04 8.34
N LEU A 9 -6.16 -11.72 8.11
CA LEU A 9 -7.30 -11.03 8.67
C LEU A 9 -8.61 -11.59 8.12
N GLY A 10 -8.70 -11.83 6.81
CA GLY A 10 -9.85 -12.49 6.21
C GLY A 10 -10.12 -13.86 6.82
N TYR A 11 -9.06 -14.66 7.05
CA TYR A 11 -9.16 -15.96 7.72
C TYR A 11 -9.71 -15.83 9.15
N LEU A 12 -9.14 -14.93 9.97
CA LEU A 12 -9.54 -14.75 11.36
C LEU A 12 -10.98 -14.25 11.51
N LEU A 13 -11.40 -13.32 10.65
CA LEU A 13 -12.76 -12.83 10.61
C LEU A 13 -13.73 -13.94 10.16
N GLY A 14 -13.39 -14.67 9.11
CA GLY A 14 -14.17 -15.81 8.65
C GLY A 14 -14.30 -16.89 9.75
N PHE A 15 -13.21 -17.17 10.45
CA PHE A 15 -13.21 -18.12 11.56
C PHE A 15 -14.08 -17.65 12.74
N GLY A 16 -14.03 -16.35 13.05
CA GLY A 16 -14.88 -15.75 14.09
C GLY A 16 -16.38 -15.84 13.78
N ILE A 17 -16.75 -15.85 12.49
CA ILE A 17 -18.16 -15.92 12.07
C ILE A 17 -18.64 -17.36 11.96
N TRP A 18 -17.85 -18.24 11.36
CA TRP A 18 -18.28 -19.59 10.96
C TRP A 18 -17.74 -20.72 11.84
N GLY A 19 -16.69 -20.43 12.61
CA GLY A 19 -16.02 -21.45 13.43
C GLY A 19 -15.42 -22.59 12.61
N PRO A 20 -15.01 -23.69 13.28
CA PRO A 20 -14.36 -24.82 12.62
C PRO A 20 -15.30 -25.63 11.70
N ASN A 21 -16.61 -25.55 11.92
CA ASN A 21 -17.62 -26.28 11.14
C ASN A 21 -17.92 -25.63 9.79
N GLY A 22 -17.53 -24.38 9.61
CA GLY A 22 -17.70 -23.61 8.37
C GLY A 22 -16.39 -23.37 7.61
N LEU A 23 -15.46 -24.31 7.64
CA LEU A 23 -14.10 -24.13 7.10
C LEU A 23 -14.08 -23.67 5.65
N GLN A 24 -15.01 -24.10 4.80
CA GLN A 24 -15.17 -23.64 3.41
C GLN A 24 -15.40 -22.11 3.34
N TYR A 25 -16.18 -21.57 4.25
CA TYR A 25 -16.48 -20.15 4.32
C TYR A 25 -15.33 -19.35 4.92
N VAL A 26 -14.61 -19.94 5.90
CA VAL A 26 -13.37 -19.37 6.46
C VAL A 26 -12.30 -19.22 5.37
N VAL A 27 -12.11 -20.26 4.56
CA VAL A 27 -11.16 -20.23 3.45
C VAL A 27 -11.60 -19.23 2.38
N ALA A 28 -12.91 -19.14 2.09
CA ALA A 28 -13.42 -18.14 1.16
C ALA A 28 -13.15 -16.71 1.65
N ALA A 29 -13.33 -16.42 2.94
CA ALA A 29 -13.01 -15.12 3.52
C ALA A 29 -11.50 -14.81 3.45
N ALA A 30 -10.65 -15.81 3.70
CA ALA A 30 -9.20 -15.66 3.54
C ALA A 30 -8.82 -15.34 2.09
N VAL A 31 -9.35 -16.08 1.12
CA VAL A 31 -9.11 -15.83 -0.31
C VAL A 31 -9.55 -14.42 -0.70
N ALA A 32 -10.73 -13.99 -0.25
CA ALA A 32 -11.23 -12.65 -0.53
C ALA A 32 -10.39 -11.55 0.12
N GLY A 33 -9.76 -11.83 1.26
CA GLY A 33 -8.78 -10.93 1.86
C GLY A 33 -7.57 -10.62 0.97
N GLY A 34 -7.21 -11.52 0.05
CA GLY A 34 -6.14 -11.28 -0.92
C GLY A 34 -6.62 -10.93 -2.34
N LEU A 35 -7.90 -11.08 -2.63
CA LEU A 35 -8.43 -10.99 -3.98
C LEU A 35 -8.32 -9.60 -4.63
N PRO A 36 -8.55 -8.47 -3.92
CA PRO A 36 -8.38 -7.15 -4.52
C PRO A 36 -6.98 -6.93 -5.10
N ASP A 37 -5.92 -7.42 -4.44
CA ASP A 37 -4.53 -7.31 -4.91
C ASP A 37 -4.25 -8.12 -6.19
N ALA A 38 -5.13 -9.04 -6.57
CA ALA A 38 -5.02 -9.76 -7.85
C ALA A 38 -5.21 -8.81 -9.06
N ASP A 39 -5.70 -7.58 -8.84
CA ASP A 39 -5.79 -6.54 -9.86
C ASP A 39 -4.44 -6.16 -10.48
N VAL A 40 -3.32 -6.43 -9.78
CA VAL A 40 -1.97 -6.30 -10.34
C VAL A 40 -1.82 -7.12 -11.63
N ALA A 41 -2.51 -8.26 -11.75
CA ALA A 41 -2.52 -9.05 -12.97
C ALA A 41 -3.23 -8.32 -14.14
N LEU A 42 -4.12 -7.37 -13.82
CA LEU A 42 -4.82 -6.55 -14.80
C LEU A 42 -4.01 -5.32 -15.23
N PHE A 43 -2.80 -5.13 -14.72
CA PHE A 43 -1.95 -3.97 -15.04
C PHE A 43 -1.80 -3.68 -16.54
N PRO A 44 -1.71 -4.65 -17.46
CA PRO A 44 -1.69 -4.37 -18.90
C PRO A 44 -2.97 -3.68 -19.39
N LEU A 45 -4.13 -4.06 -18.83
CA LEU A 45 -5.44 -3.47 -19.14
C LEU A 45 -5.63 -2.11 -18.45
N ALA A 46 -5.06 -1.94 -17.27
CA ALA A 46 -5.10 -0.69 -16.51
C ALA A 46 -4.49 0.51 -17.26
N ARG A 47 -3.60 0.25 -18.22
CA ARG A 47 -3.07 1.27 -19.14
C ARG A 47 -4.17 1.92 -20.00
N ARG A 48 -5.20 1.16 -20.35
CA ARG A 48 -6.33 1.62 -21.18
C ARG A 48 -7.51 2.06 -20.33
N PHE A 49 -7.70 1.43 -19.16
CA PHE A 49 -8.82 1.66 -18.26
C PHE A 49 -8.29 2.04 -16.87
N PRO A 50 -8.20 3.35 -16.54
CA PRO A 50 -7.63 3.81 -15.27
C PRO A 50 -8.30 3.22 -14.02
N LEU A 51 -9.59 2.91 -14.07
CA LEU A 51 -10.32 2.28 -12.97
C LEU A 51 -9.82 0.88 -12.59
N LEU A 52 -9.10 0.19 -13.51
CA LEU A 52 -8.50 -1.12 -13.27
C LEU A 52 -7.06 -1.03 -12.75
N ARG A 53 -6.59 0.16 -12.38
CA ARG A 53 -5.29 0.31 -11.72
C ARG A 53 -5.30 -0.41 -10.38
N HIS A 54 -4.12 -0.88 -9.99
CA HIS A 54 -3.93 -1.35 -8.62
C HIS A 54 -4.34 -0.26 -7.63
N ARG A 55 -5.11 -0.64 -6.62
CA ARG A 55 -5.83 0.27 -5.72
C ARG A 55 -6.85 1.16 -6.45
N GLY A 56 -7.44 0.66 -7.54
CA GLY A 56 -8.56 1.28 -8.22
C GLY A 56 -9.91 0.80 -7.68
N ILE A 57 -10.84 0.50 -8.60
CA ILE A 57 -12.19 0.09 -8.22
C ILE A 57 -12.24 -1.22 -7.41
N SER A 58 -11.27 -2.13 -7.60
CA SER A 58 -11.11 -3.37 -6.82
C SER A 58 -10.96 -3.13 -5.32
N HIS A 59 -10.44 -1.95 -4.93
CA HIS A 59 -10.24 -1.51 -3.54
C HIS A 59 -11.34 -0.55 -3.07
N SER A 60 -12.52 -0.62 -3.67
CA SER A 60 -13.72 0.09 -3.22
C SER A 60 -14.77 -0.87 -2.69
N ILE A 61 -15.70 -0.37 -1.89
CA ILE A 61 -16.85 -1.15 -1.38
C ILE A 61 -17.59 -1.79 -2.56
N LEU A 62 -17.92 -1.00 -3.61
CA LEU A 62 -18.63 -1.53 -4.77
C LEU A 62 -17.82 -2.61 -5.49
N GLY A 63 -16.53 -2.39 -5.70
CA GLY A 63 -15.67 -3.37 -6.35
C GLY A 63 -15.58 -4.68 -5.58
N VAL A 64 -15.42 -4.61 -4.27
CA VAL A 64 -15.44 -5.79 -3.38
C VAL A 64 -16.78 -6.51 -3.46
N THR A 65 -17.91 -5.80 -3.40
CA THR A 65 -19.24 -6.40 -3.49
C THR A 65 -19.46 -7.11 -4.83
N ILE A 66 -19.00 -6.52 -5.93
CA ILE A 66 -19.05 -7.18 -7.25
C ILE A 66 -18.16 -8.43 -7.26
N LEU A 67 -16.93 -8.34 -6.74
CA LEU A 67 -16.01 -9.47 -6.65
C LEU A 67 -16.59 -10.59 -5.77
N ALA A 68 -17.24 -10.25 -4.65
CA ALA A 68 -17.93 -11.20 -3.78
C ALA A 68 -19.10 -11.88 -4.50
N GLY A 69 -19.91 -11.10 -5.25
CA GLY A 69 -21.01 -11.64 -6.05
C GLY A 69 -20.54 -12.67 -7.09
N VAL A 70 -19.52 -12.32 -7.88
CA VAL A 70 -18.91 -13.24 -8.86
C VAL A 70 -18.23 -14.41 -8.15
N GLY A 71 -17.51 -14.12 -7.06
CA GLY A 71 -16.81 -15.10 -6.25
C GLY A 71 -17.73 -16.16 -5.64
N THR A 72 -18.98 -15.80 -5.34
CA THR A 72 -19.99 -16.75 -4.83
C THR A 72 -20.22 -17.95 -5.76
N ILE A 73 -19.98 -17.78 -7.05
CA ILE A 73 -20.08 -18.85 -8.04
C ILE A 73 -18.72 -19.54 -8.25
N VAL A 74 -17.67 -18.73 -8.41
CA VAL A 74 -16.34 -19.21 -8.82
C VAL A 74 -15.58 -19.88 -7.67
N VAL A 75 -15.62 -19.28 -6.47
CA VAL A 75 -14.82 -19.74 -5.33
C VAL A 75 -15.22 -21.13 -4.83
N PRO A 76 -16.52 -21.45 -4.62
CA PRO A 76 -16.91 -22.80 -4.22
C PRO A 76 -16.46 -23.86 -5.22
N TRP A 77 -16.60 -23.59 -6.51
CA TRP A 77 -16.15 -24.49 -7.57
C TRP A 77 -14.63 -24.70 -7.53
N ALA A 78 -13.85 -23.61 -7.43
CA ALA A 78 -12.39 -23.69 -7.35
C ALA A 78 -11.91 -24.40 -6.09
N LEU A 79 -12.52 -24.13 -4.94
CA LEU A 79 -12.22 -24.81 -3.68
C LEU A 79 -12.60 -26.29 -3.74
N GLY A 80 -13.70 -26.62 -4.40
CA GLY A 80 -14.12 -28.00 -4.63
C GLY A 80 -13.10 -28.78 -5.47
N LEU A 81 -12.52 -28.17 -6.49
CA LEU A 81 -11.44 -28.76 -7.29
C LEU A 81 -10.15 -28.95 -6.49
N ALA A 82 -9.81 -27.97 -5.65
CA ALA A 82 -8.55 -27.97 -4.91
C ALA A 82 -8.57 -28.87 -3.66
N PHE A 83 -9.69 -28.91 -2.95
CA PHE A 83 -9.79 -29.51 -1.60
C PHE A 83 -10.89 -30.57 -1.47
N GLY A 84 -11.61 -30.85 -2.55
CA GLY A 84 -12.68 -31.85 -2.60
C GLY A 84 -14.09 -31.26 -2.49
N THR A 85 -15.10 -32.11 -2.81
CA THR A 85 -16.49 -31.69 -2.96
C THR A 85 -17.12 -31.06 -1.73
N ALA A 86 -16.64 -31.39 -0.53
CA ALA A 86 -17.09 -30.77 0.71
C ALA A 86 -16.93 -29.23 0.73
N PHE A 87 -15.94 -28.72 0.01
CA PHE A 87 -15.71 -27.30 -0.15
C PHE A 87 -16.56 -26.65 -1.27
N ALA A 88 -17.12 -27.45 -2.16
CA ALA A 88 -18.04 -26.97 -3.20
C ALA A 88 -19.49 -26.85 -2.70
N THR A 89 -19.82 -27.56 -1.62
CA THR A 89 -21.17 -27.57 -1.04
C THR A 89 -21.32 -26.50 0.01
N GLY A 90 -22.39 -25.73 -0.03
CA GLY A 90 -22.67 -24.71 0.97
C GLY A 90 -23.73 -23.72 0.50
N ALA A 91 -24.22 -22.90 1.41
CA ALA A 91 -25.20 -21.88 1.10
C ALA A 91 -24.57 -20.72 0.33
N PRO A 92 -25.08 -20.29 -0.84
CA PRO A 92 -24.51 -19.18 -1.60
C PRO A 92 -24.40 -17.87 -0.80
N TRP A 93 -25.41 -17.57 0.03
CA TRP A 93 -25.37 -16.36 0.87
C TRP A 93 -24.22 -16.38 1.89
N ALA A 94 -23.82 -17.56 2.38
CA ALA A 94 -22.72 -17.69 3.33
C ALA A 94 -21.38 -17.51 2.63
N TYR A 95 -21.23 -17.98 1.38
CA TYR A 95 -20.06 -17.65 0.55
C TYR A 95 -20.01 -16.16 0.25
N PHE A 96 -21.14 -15.55 -0.15
CA PHE A 96 -21.18 -14.11 -0.41
C PHE A 96 -20.75 -13.31 0.82
N LEU A 97 -21.32 -13.59 2.01
CA LEU A 97 -20.96 -12.90 3.25
C LEU A 97 -19.49 -13.07 3.58
N SER A 98 -18.94 -14.27 3.42
CA SER A 98 -17.53 -14.56 3.69
C SER A 98 -16.62 -13.78 2.76
N LEU A 99 -16.92 -13.76 1.47
CA LEU A 99 -16.16 -13.03 0.46
C LEU A 99 -16.25 -11.50 0.68
N GLU A 100 -17.43 -11.01 1.04
CA GLU A 100 -17.64 -9.60 1.37
C GLU A 100 -16.83 -9.18 2.59
N VAL A 101 -16.91 -9.93 3.69
CA VAL A 101 -16.16 -9.64 4.92
C VAL A 101 -14.65 -9.67 4.67
N GLY A 102 -14.16 -10.70 3.96
CA GLY A 102 -12.73 -10.78 3.60
C GLY A 102 -12.29 -9.62 2.72
N GLY A 103 -13.05 -9.30 1.68
CA GLY A 103 -12.72 -8.19 0.78
C GLY A 103 -12.80 -6.81 1.46
N LEU A 104 -13.82 -6.57 2.29
CA LEU A 104 -13.91 -5.31 3.07
C LEU A 104 -12.78 -5.19 4.09
N SER A 105 -12.35 -6.30 4.69
CA SER A 105 -11.20 -6.30 5.60
C SER A 105 -9.90 -5.89 4.86
N HIS A 106 -9.75 -6.30 3.60
CA HIS A 106 -8.65 -5.86 2.75
C HIS A 106 -8.66 -4.34 2.55
N VAL A 107 -9.80 -3.78 2.10
CA VAL A 107 -9.95 -2.33 1.89
C VAL A 107 -9.67 -1.56 3.18
N LEU A 108 -10.13 -2.07 4.33
CA LEU A 108 -9.86 -1.45 5.63
C LEU A 108 -8.38 -1.45 5.98
N LEU A 109 -7.67 -2.58 5.78
CA LEU A 109 -6.24 -2.66 6.04
C LEU A 109 -5.45 -1.72 5.13
N ASP A 110 -5.83 -1.63 3.86
CA ASP A 110 -5.18 -0.74 2.92
C ASP A 110 -5.46 0.73 3.22
N ALA A 111 -6.64 1.07 3.76
CA ALA A 111 -6.92 2.41 4.26
C ALA A 111 -6.08 2.79 5.48
N MET A 112 -5.54 1.81 6.26
CA MET A 112 -4.60 2.09 7.34
C MET A 112 -3.23 2.53 6.84
N ASP A 113 -2.90 2.21 5.60
CA ASP A 113 -1.64 2.56 4.97
C ASP A 113 -1.59 4.06 4.60
N HIS A 114 -0.37 4.53 4.34
CA HIS A 114 -0.16 5.86 3.77
C HIS A 114 -0.63 5.94 2.30
N TRP A 115 -0.71 4.82 1.61
CA TRP A 115 -1.28 4.75 0.28
C TRP A 115 -2.79 4.65 0.36
N SER A 116 -3.45 5.78 0.16
CA SER A 116 -4.90 5.89 0.18
C SER A 116 -5.58 4.93 -0.80
N VAL A 117 -6.83 4.60 -0.51
CA VAL A 117 -7.71 3.78 -1.35
C VAL A 117 -9.01 4.51 -1.65
N PRO A 118 -9.59 4.35 -2.86
CA PRO A 118 -10.83 5.00 -3.26
C PRO A 118 -12.05 4.24 -2.74
N ILE A 119 -12.26 4.23 -1.41
CA ILE A 119 -13.29 3.41 -0.73
C ILE A 119 -14.66 3.52 -1.38
N PHE A 120 -15.03 4.73 -1.84
CA PHE A 120 -16.36 5.01 -2.40
C PHE A 120 -16.37 5.14 -3.93
N ALA A 121 -15.31 4.69 -4.63
CA ALA A 121 -15.33 4.68 -6.09
C ALA A 121 -16.44 3.76 -6.62
N PRO A 122 -17.06 4.10 -7.76
CA PRO A 122 -16.84 5.26 -8.63
C PRO A 122 -17.66 6.49 -8.25
N PHE A 123 -18.38 6.48 -7.13
CA PHE A 123 -19.32 7.55 -6.75
C PHE A 123 -18.62 8.80 -6.24
N LEU A 124 -17.48 8.63 -5.56
CA LEU A 124 -16.66 9.74 -5.06
C LEU A 124 -15.23 9.57 -5.56
N ASP A 125 -14.72 10.60 -6.20
CA ASP A 125 -13.34 10.69 -6.68
C ASP A 125 -12.44 11.19 -5.54
N ARG A 126 -12.44 10.47 -4.43
CA ARG A 126 -11.64 10.78 -3.24
C ARG A 126 -11.02 9.51 -2.68
N GLU A 127 -9.74 9.58 -2.41
CA GLU A 127 -8.99 8.53 -1.74
C GLU A 127 -8.94 8.76 -0.22
N TYR A 128 -8.90 7.67 0.53
CA TYR A 128 -8.89 7.66 1.99
C TYR A 128 -7.68 6.86 2.48
N GLY A 129 -6.88 7.49 3.33
CA GLY A 129 -5.74 6.89 4.00
C GLY A 129 -5.58 7.47 5.40
N PHE A 130 -5.28 6.60 6.37
CA PHE A 130 -5.14 7.00 7.78
C PHE A 130 -3.69 7.25 8.18
N ASP A 131 -2.71 6.96 7.32
CA ASP A 131 -1.28 7.06 7.63
C ASP A 131 -0.89 6.33 8.93
N ALA A 132 -1.57 5.26 9.25
CA ALA A 132 -1.36 4.54 10.50
C ALA A 132 -0.25 3.50 10.39
N ASP A 133 -0.04 2.92 9.20
CA ASP A 133 1.00 1.92 8.97
C ASP A 133 1.70 2.12 7.63
N ARG A 134 2.72 1.31 7.37
CA ARG A 134 3.49 1.28 6.11
C ARG A 134 3.06 0.08 5.27
N ILE A 135 3.16 0.22 3.95
CA ILE A 135 2.88 -0.86 2.99
C ILE A 135 3.71 -2.13 3.26
N ALA A 136 4.94 -1.98 3.73
CA ALA A 136 5.82 -3.07 4.11
C ALA A 136 6.21 -2.94 5.59
N ASN A 137 5.40 -3.51 6.47
CA ASN A 137 5.69 -3.60 7.89
C ASN A 137 6.22 -5.00 8.23
N PHE A 138 7.55 -5.13 8.36
CA PHE A 138 8.19 -6.40 8.70
C PHE A 138 7.69 -6.99 10.03
N GLY A 139 7.27 -6.15 10.99
CA GLY A 139 6.67 -6.61 12.24
C GLY A 139 5.32 -7.29 11.99
N ALA A 140 4.45 -6.67 11.20
CA ALA A 140 3.16 -7.26 10.82
C ALA A 140 3.36 -8.55 10.01
N MET A 141 4.29 -8.56 9.05
CA MET A 141 4.63 -9.75 8.27
C MET A 141 5.14 -10.89 9.16
N SER A 142 6.05 -10.61 10.10
CA SER A 142 6.56 -11.63 11.02
C SER A 142 5.46 -12.18 11.91
N PHE A 143 4.59 -11.30 12.44
CA PHE A 143 3.41 -11.70 13.21
C PHE A 143 2.50 -12.62 12.39
N THR A 144 2.23 -12.26 11.12
CA THR A 144 1.41 -13.06 10.21
C THR A 144 1.99 -14.45 10.00
N VAL A 145 3.29 -14.55 9.74
CA VAL A 145 3.99 -15.85 9.58
C VAL A 145 3.88 -16.71 10.83
N VAL A 146 4.13 -16.11 12.01
CA VAL A 146 4.02 -16.82 13.29
C VAL A 146 2.58 -17.27 13.55
N ALA A 147 1.59 -16.42 13.27
CA ALA A 147 0.18 -16.74 13.42
C ALA A 147 -0.23 -17.94 12.56
N TYR A 148 0.14 -17.93 11.27
CA TYR A 148 -0.11 -19.08 10.40
C TYR A 148 0.58 -20.34 10.86
N ALA A 149 1.86 -20.25 11.28
CA ALA A 149 2.61 -21.38 11.78
C ALA A 149 1.95 -21.99 13.03
N THR A 150 1.48 -21.14 13.96
CA THR A 150 0.76 -21.59 15.16
C THR A 150 -0.52 -22.31 14.79
N MET A 151 -1.35 -21.75 13.93
CA MET A 151 -2.60 -22.34 13.50
C MET A 151 -2.41 -23.66 12.76
N LEU A 152 -1.38 -23.76 11.90
CA LEU A 152 -1.02 -25.00 11.23
C LEU A 152 -0.50 -26.07 12.21
N TYR A 153 0.27 -25.65 13.22
CA TYR A 153 0.76 -26.56 14.25
C TYR A 153 -0.36 -27.15 15.10
N GLU A 154 -1.34 -26.33 15.46
CA GLU A 154 -2.50 -26.75 16.26
C GLU A 154 -3.45 -27.65 15.46
N ARG A 155 -3.47 -27.53 14.13
CA ARG A 155 -4.34 -28.32 13.27
C ARG A 155 -4.05 -29.83 13.44
N GLY A 156 -5.06 -30.55 13.91
CA GLY A 156 -4.99 -32.00 14.14
C GLY A 156 -4.24 -32.44 15.41
N ARG A 157 -3.73 -31.49 16.22
CA ARG A 157 -3.08 -31.76 17.51
C ARG A 157 -3.84 -31.22 18.70
N ALA A 158 -4.42 -30.03 18.54
CA ALA A 158 -5.18 -29.38 19.58
C ALA A 158 -6.70 -29.67 19.45
N PRO A 159 -7.45 -29.71 20.55
CA PRO A 159 -8.91 -29.74 20.49
C PRO A 159 -9.46 -28.47 19.87
N LEU A 160 -10.66 -28.55 19.25
CA LEU A 160 -11.28 -27.43 18.50
C LEU A 160 -11.40 -26.13 19.31
N TRP A 161 -11.70 -26.22 20.60
CA TRP A 161 -11.83 -25.03 21.46
C TRP A 161 -10.50 -24.25 21.61
N MET A 162 -9.36 -24.94 21.62
CA MET A 162 -8.05 -24.28 21.63
C MET A 162 -7.80 -23.53 20.33
N TRP A 163 -8.17 -24.13 19.21
CA TRP A 163 -8.04 -23.48 17.91
C TRP A 163 -8.91 -22.23 17.81
N GLU A 164 -10.16 -22.30 18.31
CA GLU A 164 -11.04 -21.13 18.41
C GLU A 164 -10.42 -20.04 19.31
N LEU A 165 -9.93 -20.41 20.48
CA LEU A 165 -9.29 -19.47 21.41
C LEU A 165 -8.09 -18.80 20.76
N THR A 166 -7.23 -19.56 20.07
CA THR A 166 -6.06 -19.02 19.35
C THR A 166 -6.51 -18.03 18.28
N ALA A 167 -7.52 -18.33 17.48
CA ALA A 167 -8.04 -17.43 16.47
C ALA A 167 -8.55 -16.11 17.06
N TRP A 168 -9.29 -16.16 18.18
CA TRP A 168 -9.76 -14.96 18.87
C TRP A 168 -8.61 -14.14 19.49
N ILE A 169 -7.61 -14.80 20.07
CA ILE A 169 -6.41 -14.11 20.59
C ILE A 169 -5.67 -13.40 19.45
N LEU A 170 -5.49 -14.06 18.32
CA LEU A 170 -4.81 -13.48 17.16
C LEU A 170 -5.61 -12.31 16.58
N LEU A 171 -6.93 -12.44 16.46
CA LEU A 171 -7.80 -11.36 16.02
C LEU A 171 -7.73 -10.15 16.97
N ALA A 172 -7.81 -10.39 18.28
CA ALA A 172 -7.66 -9.35 19.28
C ALA A 172 -6.29 -8.65 19.20
N ALA A 173 -5.21 -9.41 18.96
CA ALA A 173 -3.87 -8.86 18.77
C ALA A 173 -3.76 -7.97 17.51
N VAL A 174 -4.38 -8.38 16.38
CA VAL A 174 -4.46 -7.55 15.16
C VAL A 174 -5.22 -6.27 15.44
N VAL A 175 -6.39 -6.35 16.07
CA VAL A 175 -7.19 -5.17 16.42
C VAL A 175 -6.42 -4.23 17.35
N ALA A 176 -5.78 -4.78 18.39
CA ALA A 176 -4.95 -4.00 19.30
C ALA A 176 -3.77 -3.33 18.61
N PHE A 177 -3.10 -4.04 17.71
CA PHE A 177 -2.01 -3.48 16.91
C PHE A 177 -2.48 -2.26 16.10
N PHE A 178 -3.58 -2.37 15.36
CA PHE A 178 -4.08 -1.23 14.58
C PHE A 178 -4.64 -0.11 15.46
N ALA A 179 -5.28 -0.43 16.58
CA ALA A 179 -5.71 0.59 17.53
C ALA A 179 -4.53 1.40 18.09
N ILE A 180 -3.42 0.72 18.43
CA ILE A 180 -2.18 1.38 18.86
C ILE A 180 -1.62 2.24 17.71
N ARG A 181 -1.56 1.72 16.48
CA ARG A 181 -1.05 2.45 15.32
C ARG A 181 -1.87 3.72 15.05
N LEU A 182 -3.19 3.63 15.05
CA LEU A 182 -4.09 4.79 14.88
C LEU A 182 -3.96 5.78 16.03
N GLY A 183 -3.92 5.30 17.27
CA GLY A 183 -3.76 6.15 18.44
C GLY A 183 -2.42 6.89 18.43
N THR A 184 -1.32 6.21 18.11
CA THR A 184 0.01 6.84 17.99
C THR A 184 0.07 7.82 16.82
N ARG A 185 -0.56 7.49 15.69
CA ARG A 185 -0.68 8.39 14.54
C ARG A 185 -1.43 9.68 14.91
N TRP A 186 -2.53 9.56 15.63
CA TRP A 186 -3.32 10.73 16.07
C TRP A 186 -2.53 11.60 17.03
N TRP A 187 -1.76 11.00 17.94
CA TRP A 187 -0.92 11.74 18.90
C TRP A 187 0.16 12.58 18.19
N VAL A 188 0.72 12.11 17.10
CA VAL A 188 1.75 12.81 16.32
C VAL A 188 1.21 14.05 15.60
N GLU A 189 -0.10 14.20 15.47
CA GLU A 189 -0.71 15.35 14.79
C GLU A 189 -0.34 16.70 15.45
N GLY A 190 -0.23 16.74 16.78
CA GLY A 190 0.20 17.93 17.50
C GLY A 190 1.65 18.34 17.18
N PRO A 191 2.64 17.45 17.31
CA PRO A 191 4.02 17.69 16.87
C PRO A 191 4.14 18.05 15.39
N ARG A 192 3.37 17.40 14.49
CA ARG A 192 3.33 17.73 13.07
C ARG A 192 2.98 19.19 12.84
N LYS A 193 1.86 19.63 13.40
CA LYS A 193 1.38 21.01 13.24
C LYS A 193 2.35 22.03 13.82
N ARG A 194 2.92 21.77 15.01
CA ARG A 194 3.90 22.67 15.64
C ARG A 194 5.18 22.82 14.84
N GLY A 195 5.62 21.74 14.17
CA GLY A 195 6.80 21.74 13.32
C GLY A 195 6.54 22.20 11.87
N HIS A 196 5.30 22.57 11.54
CA HIS A 196 4.89 22.95 10.17
C HIS A 196 5.16 21.85 9.13
N TYR A 197 5.06 20.57 9.53
CA TYR A 197 5.17 19.46 8.60
C TYR A 197 3.83 19.18 7.92
N THR A 198 3.86 18.92 6.63
CA THR A 198 2.66 18.64 5.83
C THR A 198 2.23 17.18 5.93
N SER A 199 3.18 16.28 6.08
CA SER A 199 2.92 14.84 6.01
C SER A 199 3.62 14.06 7.12
N VAL A 200 3.07 12.87 7.39
CA VAL A 200 3.54 11.93 8.40
C VAL A 200 3.66 10.55 7.75
N ILE A 201 4.84 9.95 7.83
CA ILE A 201 5.06 8.57 7.39
C ILE A 201 5.36 7.71 8.61
N PRO A 202 4.50 6.74 8.95
CA PRO A 202 4.77 5.82 10.04
C PRO A 202 6.00 4.97 9.74
N GLN A 203 6.76 4.64 10.78
CA GLN A 203 7.94 3.80 10.67
C GLN A 203 7.62 2.36 11.09
N VAL A 204 8.54 1.41 10.87
CA VAL A 204 8.40 0.02 11.34
C VAL A 204 8.16 -0.03 12.85
N ASN A 205 8.90 0.79 13.62
CA ASN A 205 8.60 0.98 15.04
C ASN A 205 7.28 1.77 15.18
N PRO A 206 6.24 1.24 15.85
CA PRO A 206 4.94 1.89 15.97
C PRO A 206 4.96 3.23 16.70
N PHE A 207 6.03 3.53 17.42
CA PHE A 207 6.24 4.78 18.15
C PHE A 207 7.18 5.77 17.44
N ALA A 208 7.62 5.45 16.23
CA ALA A 208 8.49 6.30 15.44
C ALA A 208 7.79 6.77 14.14
N PHE A 209 7.94 8.05 13.84
CA PHE A 209 7.33 8.69 12.68
C PHE A 209 8.35 9.55 11.95
N LEU A 210 8.28 9.57 10.63
CA LEU A 210 8.97 10.53 9.79
C LEU A 210 7.98 11.64 9.46
N LEU A 211 8.30 12.84 9.89
CA LEU A 211 7.57 14.06 9.55
C LEU A 211 8.29 14.73 8.40
N TYR A 212 7.58 15.16 7.37
CA TYR A 212 8.22 15.89 6.29
C TYR A 212 7.32 16.98 5.73
N THR A 213 7.95 18.00 5.15
CA THR A 213 7.31 19.00 4.33
C THR A 213 8.13 19.22 3.08
N GLU A 214 7.46 19.55 2.00
CA GLU A 214 8.04 19.90 0.73
C GLU A 214 7.63 21.35 0.45
N GLU A 215 8.61 22.23 0.32
CA GLU A 215 8.41 23.65 0.04
C GLU A 215 9.17 24.02 -1.22
N SER A 216 8.53 24.74 -2.12
CA SER A 216 9.21 25.40 -3.23
C SER A 216 9.89 26.66 -2.69
N ILE A 217 11.23 26.67 -2.65
CA ILE A 217 12.01 27.83 -2.17
C ILE A 217 12.19 28.84 -3.29
N ALA A 218 12.29 28.35 -4.52
CA ALA A 218 12.41 29.14 -5.74
C ALA A 218 11.85 28.32 -6.91
N PRO A 219 11.54 28.96 -8.04
CA PRO A 219 11.20 28.20 -9.25
C PRO A 219 12.24 27.11 -9.51
N GLY A 220 11.81 25.85 -9.54
CA GLY A 220 12.67 24.67 -9.76
C GLY A 220 13.49 24.19 -8.55
N LEU A 221 13.44 24.87 -7.39
CA LEU A 221 14.13 24.44 -6.19
C LEU A 221 13.13 23.98 -5.13
N LEU A 222 13.10 22.67 -4.88
CA LEU A 222 12.31 22.08 -3.80
C LEU A 222 13.22 21.80 -2.60
N GLU A 223 12.83 22.32 -1.44
CA GLU A 223 13.41 21.90 -0.17
C GLU A 223 12.48 20.90 0.49
N MET A 224 13.00 19.71 0.75
CA MET A 224 12.34 18.72 1.59
C MET A 224 12.98 18.78 2.97
N ARG A 225 12.20 19.27 3.95
CA ARG A 225 12.59 19.19 5.36
C ARG A 225 11.95 17.95 5.97
N PHE A 226 12.75 17.21 6.71
CA PHE A 226 12.27 16.03 7.40
C PHE A 226 12.84 15.96 8.82
N ALA A 227 12.05 15.36 9.70
CA ALA A 227 12.42 15.11 11.08
C ALA A 227 11.87 13.76 11.53
N ARG A 228 12.61 13.04 12.33
CA ARG A 228 12.15 11.82 12.98
C ARG A 228 11.56 12.18 14.33
N TYR A 229 10.32 11.82 14.56
CA TYR A 229 9.66 11.95 15.85
C TYR A 229 9.63 10.60 16.57
N ASP A 230 10.17 10.57 17.79
CA ASP A 230 10.10 9.42 18.69
C ASP A 230 9.03 9.73 19.74
N LEU A 231 7.89 9.03 19.66
CA LEU A 231 6.74 9.26 20.51
C LEU A 231 7.03 8.91 21.97
N LEU A 232 7.77 7.81 22.23
CA LEU A 232 8.08 7.37 23.59
C LEU A 232 8.97 8.36 24.32
N ARG A 233 9.86 9.03 23.60
CA ARG A 233 10.78 10.02 24.17
C ARG A 233 10.26 11.45 24.06
N GLY A 234 9.16 11.65 23.32
CA GLY A 234 8.62 12.98 23.03
C GLY A 234 9.61 13.90 22.29
N ARG A 235 10.59 13.31 21.58
CA ARG A 235 11.70 14.04 20.96
C ARG A 235 11.58 14.08 19.45
N LEU A 236 11.78 15.29 18.93
CA LEU A 236 11.95 15.54 17.52
C LEU A 236 13.47 15.56 17.23
N HIS A 237 13.91 14.59 16.43
CA HIS A 237 15.28 14.58 15.91
C HIS A 237 15.25 15.23 14.54
N SER A 238 15.87 16.41 14.39
CA SER A 238 15.95 17.06 13.10
C SER A 238 16.71 16.13 12.12
N GLY A 239 16.08 15.77 11.04
CA GLY A 239 16.68 14.93 10.00
C GLY A 239 17.49 15.71 8.98
N GLY A 240 17.45 17.02 9.04
CA GLY A 240 18.05 17.90 8.04
C GLY A 240 17.09 18.28 6.93
N SER A 241 17.54 19.14 6.06
CA SER A 241 16.88 19.45 4.79
C SER A 241 17.66 18.84 3.65
N VAL A 242 16.97 18.30 2.65
CA VAL A 242 17.55 17.91 1.37
C VAL A 242 17.03 18.88 0.34
N GLN A 243 17.90 19.74 -0.16
CA GLN A 243 17.57 20.59 -1.30
C GLN A 243 17.72 19.76 -2.57
N GLY A 244 16.64 19.59 -3.27
CA GLY A 244 16.63 19.03 -4.61
C GLY A 244 16.67 20.16 -5.60
N HIS A 245 17.84 20.46 -6.16
CA HIS A 245 17.90 21.26 -7.34
C HIS A 245 17.17 20.51 -8.47
N VAL A 246 16.08 21.06 -8.92
CA VAL A 246 15.74 20.96 -10.32
C VAL A 246 16.74 21.92 -10.96
N ASP A 247 17.74 21.38 -11.63
CA ASP A 247 18.89 22.12 -12.16
C ASP A 247 18.44 23.41 -12.87
N ASP A 248 19.01 24.58 -12.52
CA ASP A 248 18.69 25.89 -13.10
C ASP A 248 18.81 25.90 -14.64
N SER A 249 19.55 24.98 -15.21
CA SER A 249 19.60 24.79 -16.67
C SER A 249 18.29 24.19 -17.23
N VAL A 250 17.50 23.51 -16.39
CA VAL A 250 16.15 23.04 -16.70
C VAL A 250 15.18 24.23 -16.67
N GLU A 251 15.38 25.24 -15.78
CA GLU A 251 14.50 26.41 -15.68
C GLU A 251 14.49 27.29 -16.95
N ARG A 252 15.58 27.45 -17.63
CA ARG A 252 15.61 28.24 -18.86
C ARG A 252 14.91 27.59 -20.06
N HIS A 253 14.59 26.32 -19.95
CA HIS A 253 13.78 25.57 -20.90
C HIS A 253 12.42 25.17 -20.30
N VAL A 254 12.04 25.73 -19.14
CA VAL A 254 10.99 25.26 -18.22
C VAL A 254 9.57 25.36 -18.79
N GLN A 255 9.27 26.20 -19.73
CA GLN A 255 7.94 26.07 -20.37
C GLN A 255 7.82 24.78 -21.20
N SER A 256 8.85 24.37 -21.90
CA SER A 256 8.89 23.06 -22.57
C SER A 256 9.30 21.91 -21.66
N ALA A 257 10.03 22.17 -20.58
CA ALA A 257 10.47 21.16 -19.61
C ALA A 257 9.37 20.79 -18.60
N THR A 258 8.48 21.70 -18.24
CA THR A 258 7.33 21.37 -17.41
C THR A 258 6.45 20.32 -18.11
N ASP A 259 6.25 20.49 -19.42
CA ASP A 259 5.51 19.53 -20.22
C ASP A 259 6.28 18.21 -20.36
N ALA A 260 7.60 18.26 -20.53
CA ALA A 260 8.46 17.08 -20.65
C ALA A 260 8.61 16.33 -19.30
N ILE A 261 8.70 17.03 -18.17
CA ILE A 261 8.68 16.42 -16.83
C ILE A 261 7.31 15.81 -16.56
N GLY A 262 6.22 16.51 -16.87
CA GLY A 262 4.85 15.98 -16.78
C GLY A 262 4.66 14.74 -17.64
N ALA A 263 5.15 14.75 -18.88
CA ALA A 263 5.12 13.61 -19.79
C ALA A 263 5.98 12.43 -19.27
N SER A 264 7.16 12.73 -18.67
CA SER A 264 8.00 11.71 -18.04
C SER A 264 7.31 11.05 -16.85
N TYR A 265 6.60 11.83 -16.05
CA TYR A 265 5.78 11.32 -14.94
C TYR A 265 4.62 10.46 -15.44
N ALA A 266 3.87 10.92 -16.43
CA ALA A 266 2.80 10.14 -17.04
C ALA A 266 3.31 8.81 -17.62
N ALA A 267 4.49 8.81 -18.22
CA ALA A 267 5.16 7.60 -18.70
C ALA A 267 5.62 6.68 -17.55
N ALA A 268 6.11 7.26 -16.45
CA ALA A 268 6.49 6.52 -15.25
C ALA A 268 5.29 5.87 -14.58
N LEU A 269 4.16 6.58 -14.44
CA LEU A 269 2.91 6.04 -13.93
C LEU A 269 2.40 4.84 -14.75
N LYS A 270 2.53 4.90 -16.08
CA LYS A 270 2.16 3.78 -16.95
C LYS A 270 3.08 2.56 -16.77
N LYS A 271 4.29 2.75 -16.31
CA LYS A 271 5.28 1.68 -16.12
C LYS A 271 5.26 1.10 -14.72
N SER A 272 4.82 1.85 -13.73
CA SER A 272 4.89 1.47 -12.32
C SER A 272 3.51 1.43 -11.69
N TRP A 273 3.26 0.39 -10.93
CA TRP A 273 2.04 0.23 -10.14
C TRP A 273 2.11 0.91 -8.76
N PHE A 274 3.31 1.31 -8.31
CA PHE A 274 3.56 1.86 -6.98
C PHE A 274 3.76 3.38 -6.96
N LEU A 275 3.74 4.06 -8.10
CA LEU A 275 3.77 5.51 -8.17
C LEU A 275 2.33 6.04 -8.28
N ASN A 276 1.96 6.94 -7.41
CA ASN A 276 0.71 7.68 -7.45
C ASN A 276 0.95 9.17 -7.22
N GLU A 277 -0.08 9.98 -7.29
CA GLU A 277 0.06 11.45 -7.15
C GLU A 277 0.48 11.89 -5.76
N THR A 278 0.20 11.11 -4.73
CA THR A 278 0.51 11.43 -3.33
C THR A 278 1.90 10.98 -2.89
N ASN A 279 2.53 10.02 -3.60
CA ASN A 279 3.79 9.38 -3.22
C ASN A 279 4.94 9.62 -4.21
N ARG A 280 4.84 10.67 -4.98
CA ARG A 280 5.85 10.98 -5.98
C ARG A 280 6.96 11.85 -5.43
N PHE A 281 8.18 11.35 -5.55
CA PHE A 281 9.40 12.13 -5.35
C PHE A 281 10.25 12.02 -6.60
N ALA A 282 10.88 13.10 -6.99
CA ALA A 282 11.70 13.13 -8.19
C ALA A 282 13.08 13.67 -7.89
N LYS A 283 14.07 13.09 -8.53
CA LYS A 283 15.43 13.63 -8.66
C LYS A 283 15.79 13.67 -10.13
N ALA A 284 16.18 14.82 -10.59
CA ALA A 284 16.62 14.99 -11.98
C ALA A 284 18.14 15.14 -12.07
N ARG A 285 18.72 14.67 -13.16
CA ARG A 285 20.12 14.94 -13.52
C ARG A 285 20.24 15.19 -15.02
N ARG A 286 21.16 16.04 -15.40
CA ARG A 286 21.48 16.29 -16.81
C ARG A 286 22.26 15.13 -17.40
N THR A 287 22.01 14.82 -18.67
CA THR A 287 22.79 13.90 -19.50
C THR A 287 23.26 14.64 -20.75
N GLU A 288 24.14 14.04 -21.55
CA GLU A 288 24.66 14.65 -22.78
C GLU A 288 23.54 15.06 -23.75
N ASN A 289 22.48 14.26 -23.86
CA ASN A 289 21.40 14.45 -24.84
C ASN A 289 20.07 14.91 -24.23
N GLY A 290 20.04 15.24 -22.91
CA GLY A 290 18.82 15.63 -22.25
C GLY A 290 18.92 15.52 -20.74
N PHE A 291 17.95 14.88 -20.14
CA PHE A 291 17.96 14.67 -18.69
C PHE A 291 17.33 13.34 -18.30
N GLU A 292 17.71 12.82 -17.13
CA GLU A 292 17.08 11.67 -16.49
C GLU A 292 16.33 12.14 -15.24
N VAL A 293 15.09 11.64 -15.08
CA VAL A 293 14.29 11.88 -13.88
C VAL A 293 14.06 10.54 -13.17
N PHE A 294 14.49 10.45 -11.94
CA PHE A 294 14.24 9.30 -11.09
C PHE A 294 13.02 9.57 -10.23
N TRP A 295 11.88 9.00 -10.59
CA TRP A 295 10.64 9.00 -9.84
C TRP A 295 10.64 7.85 -8.84
N TYR A 296 10.44 8.12 -7.55
CA TYR A 296 10.51 7.08 -6.52
C TYR A 296 9.50 7.31 -5.40
N SER A 297 9.20 6.25 -4.66
CA SER A 297 8.41 6.30 -3.44
C SER A 297 9.31 6.25 -2.21
N LEU A 298 9.06 7.13 -1.23
CA LEU A 298 9.78 7.10 0.05
C LEU A 298 9.47 5.85 0.85
N GLU A 299 8.28 5.31 0.71
CA GLU A 299 7.86 4.10 1.42
C GLU A 299 8.60 2.85 0.97
N LEU A 300 8.95 2.79 -0.29
CA LEU A 300 9.76 1.72 -0.87
C LEU A 300 11.26 2.05 -0.83
N THR A 301 11.68 2.74 0.24
CA THR A 301 13.09 3.06 0.46
C THR A 301 13.66 2.15 1.55
N PHE A 302 14.63 1.31 1.16
CA PHE A 302 15.32 0.38 2.03
C PHE A 302 16.83 0.55 1.90
N TRP A 303 17.54 0.55 3.04
CA TRP A 303 19.02 0.67 3.08
C TRP A 303 19.59 1.82 2.24
N GLY A 304 18.88 2.96 2.22
CA GLY A 304 19.27 4.16 1.46
C GLY A 304 19.09 4.07 -0.04
N ARG A 305 18.39 3.03 -0.54
CA ARG A 305 17.95 2.91 -1.94
C ARG A 305 16.44 2.92 -2.00
N ALA A 306 15.91 3.53 -3.06
CA ALA A 306 14.48 3.57 -3.32
C ALA A 306 14.13 2.79 -4.58
N ALA A 307 12.99 2.10 -4.53
CA ALA A 307 12.35 1.60 -5.72
C ALA A 307 11.74 2.77 -6.49
N GLY A 308 11.96 2.80 -7.79
CA GLY A 308 11.49 3.91 -8.62
C GLY A 308 11.49 3.57 -10.09
N VAL A 309 11.15 4.57 -10.86
CA VAL A 309 11.21 4.55 -12.32
C VAL A 309 12.16 5.63 -12.78
N LEU A 310 13.13 5.25 -13.58
CA LEU A 310 14.03 6.16 -14.26
C LEU A 310 13.44 6.48 -15.63
N ALA A 311 13.10 7.73 -15.84
CA ALA A 311 12.70 8.28 -17.13
C ALA A 311 13.88 9.04 -17.75
N SER A 312 14.31 8.64 -18.93
CA SER A 312 15.29 9.39 -19.74
C SER A 312 14.51 10.18 -20.77
N VAL A 313 14.71 11.48 -20.79
CA VAL A 313 14.00 12.44 -21.64
C VAL A 313 15.01 13.10 -22.58
N GLU A 314 14.73 13.01 -23.86
CA GLU A 314 15.47 13.70 -24.92
C GLU A 314 14.61 14.83 -25.49
N PRO A 315 14.78 16.08 -25.04
CA PRO A 315 13.88 17.18 -25.41
C PRO A 315 13.82 17.47 -26.91
N LEU A 316 14.94 17.25 -27.63
CA LEU A 316 15.01 17.54 -29.06
C LEU A 316 14.23 16.53 -29.92
N SER A 317 14.20 15.26 -29.51
CA SER A 317 13.46 14.21 -30.23
C SER A 317 12.06 13.97 -29.67
N GLY A 318 11.76 14.49 -28.46
CA GLY A 318 10.56 14.18 -27.72
C GLY A 318 10.51 12.75 -27.19
N ASN A 319 11.60 12.00 -27.31
CA ASN A 319 11.65 10.61 -26.85
C ASN A 319 11.70 10.53 -25.32
N ILE A 320 10.81 9.71 -24.74
CA ILE A 320 10.82 9.38 -23.33
C ILE A 320 10.92 7.86 -23.17
N THR A 321 12.05 7.42 -22.63
CA THR A 321 12.25 6.01 -22.28
C THR A 321 12.14 5.82 -20.78
N VAL A 322 11.44 4.77 -20.33
CA VAL A 322 11.21 4.49 -18.91
C VAL A 322 11.62 3.08 -18.55
N ARG A 323 12.32 2.93 -17.43
CA ARG A 323 12.71 1.64 -16.87
C ARG A 323 12.57 1.64 -15.34
N THR A 324 12.27 0.51 -14.77
CA THR A 324 12.30 0.34 -13.31
C THR A 324 13.75 0.44 -12.83
N ALA A 325 13.96 1.07 -11.69
CA ALA A 325 15.27 1.29 -11.14
C ALA A 325 15.27 1.18 -9.62
N TRP A 326 16.37 0.68 -9.06
CA TRP A 326 16.63 0.64 -7.64
C TRP A 326 17.87 1.48 -7.37
N ARG A 327 17.68 2.71 -6.92
CA ARG A 327 18.74 3.71 -6.82
C ARG A 327 18.80 4.35 -5.44
N ASN A 328 19.95 4.87 -5.07
CA ASN A 328 20.09 5.76 -3.92
C ASN A 328 19.72 7.19 -4.35
N PRO A 329 18.59 7.75 -3.88
CA PRO A 329 18.16 9.09 -4.29
C PRO A 329 19.18 10.17 -3.90
N ASN A 330 19.92 9.98 -2.80
CA ASN A 330 20.90 10.94 -2.31
C ASN A 330 22.20 10.97 -3.16
N ARG A 331 22.40 9.94 -3.99
CA ARG A 331 23.55 9.85 -4.93
C ARG A 331 23.13 10.06 -6.39
N PHE A 332 21.84 10.22 -6.63
CA PHE A 332 21.32 10.49 -7.95
C PHE A 332 21.37 12.00 -8.18
N GLY A 333 22.15 12.46 -9.16
CA GLY A 333 22.33 13.89 -9.45
C GLY A 333 23.66 14.48 -8.94
N ARG A 334 24.51 13.66 -8.34
CA ARG A 334 25.92 14.03 -8.07
C ARG A 334 26.80 13.63 -9.23
#